data_ececa044324433cffbfc4946a9ad7bf4
#
_entry.id   ececa044324433cffbfc4946a9ad7bf4
#
_cell.length_a   1.000
_cell.length_b   1.000
_cell.length_c   1.000
_cell.angle_alpha   90.00
_cell.angle_beta   90.00
_cell.angle_gamma   90.00
#
_symmetry.space_group_name_H-M   'P 1'
#
loop_
_entity.id
_entity.type
_entity.pdbx_description
1 polymer ?
#
loop_
_entity_poly.entity_id
_entity_poly.type
_entity_poly.pdbx_seq_one_letter_code
_entity_poly.pdbx_strand_id
1 'polypeptide(L)'
;MVNRSNLTKRIVAVFLCLVFVLLNIGENVKANDIPYDTYNYDYREYMHYTPAAYIPAGNISTLAMTLDGEPIGKLNNPQDMCQAPNGDIYICDTGNNRIVVLDNKMQNVLRIIANFDNDGKADKFNQPYGVCVSENNKLYVADSQNRRIVVMETDGSYIKKIDNPQSESLDDGYVFTPLKVTVDYADRVYVIASGMFEGIMVFESTGEFASFFGTIDVTISLWEKFWKRLATKEERSNQKLFIPTEFTGLDIDPKGFVYATNIDSNGIQGVRRLNPKGEDVIKKGENENVGGDLWIDGTSDFSGPSQFTDVVYRENGIYSCLDRRRGRIFSYDHEGNLLYIFGGLGTQEGTFQLPVAIEDIGGRLVVLDATKGEIITFEETEYGKLINDAVSLRYDGNEASAVDLWHRVLELDENNELANTGIGKAYLTAGDYENAMKYLEIGMNREYYSIAYRRYRNAKLTENIGFFLTALVVLIIGINVAKRIIRKRKGVIADD
;
A
#
# COMPACT_ATOMS: atom_id res chain seq x y z
N MET A 1 -31.65 -69.26 18.21
CA MET A 1 -32.31 -68.25 17.35
C MET A 1 -31.65 -66.93 17.65
N VAL A 2 -30.71 -66.50 16.83
CA VAL A 2 -30.07 -65.19 16.97
C VAL A 2 -31.10 -64.16 16.53
N ASN A 3 -31.36 -63.21 17.40
CA ASN A 3 -32.42 -62.19 17.30
C ASN A 3 -32.21 -61.28 16.05
N ARG A 4 -32.89 -61.62 14.93
CA ARG A 4 -32.84 -60.89 13.64
C ARG A 4 -33.08 -59.37 13.81
N SER A 5 -33.86 -58.99 14.81
CA SER A 5 -34.15 -57.56 15.13
C SER A 5 -32.90 -56.75 15.57
N ASN A 6 -31.95 -57.39 16.27
CA ASN A 6 -30.73 -56.73 16.71
C ASN A 6 -29.67 -56.60 15.58
N LEU A 7 -29.70 -57.53 14.64
CA LEU A 7 -28.81 -57.48 13.47
C LEU A 7 -29.24 -56.35 12.53
N THR A 8 -30.54 -56.19 12.26
CA THR A 8 -31.10 -55.12 11.43
C THR A 8 -30.84 -53.74 12.02
N LYS A 9 -30.98 -53.57 13.34
CA LYS A 9 -30.65 -52.29 14.04
C LYS A 9 -29.17 -51.93 13.92
N ARG A 10 -28.28 -52.93 14.03
CA ARG A 10 -26.82 -52.71 13.86
C ARG A 10 -26.46 -52.34 12.42
N ILE A 11 -27.07 -52.95 11.41
CA ILE A 11 -26.86 -52.62 10.01
C ILE A 11 -27.36 -51.23 9.70
N VAL A 12 -28.53 -50.82 10.22
CA VAL A 12 -29.07 -49.44 10.05
C VAL A 12 -28.17 -48.45 10.76
N ALA A 13 -27.66 -48.74 11.96
CA ALA A 13 -26.74 -47.83 12.66
C ALA A 13 -25.41 -47.64 11.90
N VAL A 14 -24.83 -48.74 11.37
CA VAL A 14 -23.61 -48.67 10.55
C VAL A 14 -23.87 -47.90 9.25
N PHE A 15 -25.01 -48.11 8.61
CA PHE A 15 -25.39 -47.38 7.40
C PHE A 15 -25.59 -45.88 7.67
N LEU A 16 -26.26 -45.52 8.79
CA LEU A 16 -26.39 -44.13 9.22
C LEU A 16 -25.04 -43.46 9.55
N CYS A 17 -24.14 -44.20 10.21
CA CYS A 17 -22.76 -43.72 10.46
C CYS A 17 -21.97 -43.52 9.13
N LEU A 18 -22.13 -44.46 8.19
CA LEU A 18 -21.51 -44.35 6.87
C LEU A 18 -22.06 -43.15 6.04
N VAL A 19 -23.38 -42.95 6.09
CA VAL A 19 -24.03 -41.80 5.47
C VAL A 19 -23.60 -40.50 6.16
N PHE A 20 -23.47 -40.49 7.50
CA PHE A 20 -22.97 -39.32 8.23
C PHE A 20 -21.49 -39.04 7.94
N VAL A 21 -20.65 -40.07 7.78
CA VAL A 21 -19.26 -39.94 7.32
C VAL A 21 -19.18 -39.46 5.88
N LEU A 22 -20.05 -39.97 5.00
CA LEU A 22 -20.11 -39.53 3.59
C LEU A 22 -20.68 -38.11 3.43
N LEU A 23 -21.59 -37.67 4.30
CA LEU A 23 -22.10 -36.32 4.36
C LEU A 23 -21.10 -35.32 5.02
N ASN A 24 -20.18 -35.86 5.83
CA ASN A 24 -19.05 -35.12 6.42
C ASN A 24 -17.69 -35.40 5.72
N ILE A 25 -17.68 -36.11 4.60
CA ILE A 25 -16.62 -35.93 3.59
C ILE A 25 -16.91 -34.55 3.02
N GLY A 26 -16.46 -33.58 3.78
CA GLY A 26 -16.60 -32.18 3.54
C GLY A 26 -16.25 -31.90 2.09
N GLU A 27 -16.87 -30.92 1.57
CA GLU A 27 -16.29 -30.17 0.48
C GLU A 27 -14.79 -30.16 0.75
N ASN A 28 -14.04 -30.84 -0.12
CA ASN A 28 -12.63 -30.58 -0.20
C ASN A 28 -12.57 -29.06 -0.39
N VAL A 29 -12.35 -28.32 0.68
CA VAL A 29 -11.73 -27.03 0.57
C VAL A 29 -10.48 -27.37 -0.20
N LYS A 30 -10.51 -27.21 -1.53
CA LYS A 30 -9.31 -27.11 -2.31
C LYS A 30 -8.55 -26.01 -1.59
N ALA A 31 -7.55 -26.40 -0.81
CA ALA A 31 -6.45 -25.49 -0.56
C ALA A 31 -6.08 -25.06 -1.98
N ASN A 32 -6.46 -23.84 -2.37
CA ASN A 32 -6.02 -23.29 -3.61
C ASN A 32 -4.51 -23.35 -3.46
N ASP A 33 -3.86 -24.20 -4.29
CA ASP A 33 -2.41 -24.22 -4.35
C ASP A 33 -1.98 -22.86 -4.91
N ILE A 34 -1.85 -21.90 -3.99
CA ILE A 34 -1.38 -20.56 -4.31
C ILE A 34 0.09 -20.74 -4.70
N PRO A 35 0.50 -20.30 -5.91
CA PRO A 35 1.82 -20.60 -6.44
C PRO A 35 2.95 -19.78 -5.79
N TYR A 36 2.68 -19.13 -4.66
CA TYR A 36 3.63 -18.28 -3.93
C TYR A 36 3.31 -18.28 -2.43
N ASP A 37 4.29 -17.94 -1.61
CA ASP A 37 4.12 -17.78 -0.17
C ASP A 37 3.44 -16.44 0.16
N THR A 38 2.53 -16.49 1.13
CA THR A 38 1.92 -15.32 1.77
C THR A 38 2.45 -15.17 3.18
N TYR A 39 2.88 -14.00 3.53
CA TYR A 39 3.53 -13.73 4.81
C TYR A 39 3.32 -12.28 5.24
N ASN A 40 3.68 -12.02 6.49
CA ASN A 40 3.81 -10.67 7.06
C ASN A 40 5.06 -10.62 7.94
N TYR A 41 5.36 -9.47 8.51
CA TYR A 41 6.45 -9.26 9.44
C TYR A 41 5.90 -8.97 10.83
N ASP A 42 6.52 -9.57 11.86
CA ASP A 42 6.27 -9.21 13.24
C ASP A 42 7.02 -7.90 13.62
N TYR A 43 6.79 -7.41 14.83
CA TYR A 43 7.45 -6.19 15.34
C TYR A 43 8.99 -6.31 15.45
N ARG A 44 9.54 -7.52 15.36
CA ARG A 44 10.99 -7.79 15.31
C ARG A 44 11.52 -7.93 13.90
N GLU A 45 10.67 -7.66 12.89
CA GLU A 45 10.99 -7.81 11.48
C GLU A 45 11.23 -9.26 11.03
N TYR A 46 10.76 -10.26 11.82
CA TYR A 46 10.78 -11.63 11.39
C TYR A 46 9.55 -11.96 10.54
N MET A 47 9.82 -12.63 9.42
CA MET A 47 8.78 -13.13 8.52
C MET A 47 8.00 -14.27 9.17
N HIS A 48 6.69 -14.23 9.09
CA HIS A 48 5.80 -15.33 9.46
C HIS A 48 4.72 -15.54 8.40
N TYR A 49 4.36 -16.78 8.15
CA TYR A 49 3.32 -17.11 7.17
C TYR A 49 1.94 -16.69 7.68
N THR A 50 1.13 -16.16 6.77
CA THR A 50 -0.25 -15.73 7.05
C THR A 50 -1.22 -16.38 6.07
N PRO A 51 -2.53 -16.44 6.38
CA PRO A 51 -3.52 -16.74 5.37
C PRO A 51 -3.42 -15.77 4.20
N ALA A 52 -3.74 -16.24 3.00
CA ALA A 52 -3.74 -15.39 1.82
C ALA A 52 -4.86 -14.35 1.90
N ALA A 53 -4.51 -13.08 1.79
CA ALA A 53 -5.50 -12.00 1.71
C ALA A 53 -6.12 -11.89 0.30
N TYR A 54 -5.35 -12.25 -0.72
CA TYR A 54 -5.77 -12.30 -2.12
C TYR A 54 -5.29 -13.61 -2.74
N ILE A 55 -6.11 -14.16 -3.65
CA ILE A 55 -5.80 -15.35 -4.43
C ILE A 55 -5.93 -15.04 -5.92
N PRO A 56 -5.15 -15.71 -6.78
CA PRO A 56 -5.31 -15.57 -8.24
C PRO A 56 -6.71 -15.98 -8.67
N ALA A 57 -7.34 -15.11 -9.47
CA ALA A 57 -8.67 -15.36 -10.07
C ALA A 57 -8.61 -15.71 -11.55
N GLY A 58 -7.44 -15.58 -12.17
CA GLY A 58 -7.17 -15.95 -13.54
C GLY A 58 -6.29 -14.95 -14.28
N ASN A 59 -5.90 -15.36 -15.49
CA ASN A 59 -5.15 -14.53 -16.41
C ASN A 59 -6.06 -14.15 -17.61
N ILE A 60 -6.04 -12.88 -17.97
CA ILE A 60 -6.79 -12.34 -19.11
C ILE A 60 -5.82 -12.06 -20.24
N SER A 61 -6.03 -12.72 -21.36
CA SER A 61 -5.25 -12.54 -22.59
C SER A 61 -6.13 -12.00 -23.70
N THR A 62 -5.62 -11.01 -24.42
CA THR A 62 -6.32 -10.43 -25.57
C THR A 62 -6.18 -11.28 -26.85
N LEU A 63 -5.41 -12.37 -26.80
CA LEU A 63 -5.09 -13.20 -27.97
C LEU A 63 -6.33 -13.70 -28.73
N ALA A 64 -7.38 -14.08 -28.00
CA ALA A 64 -8.63 -14.58 -28.57
C ALA A 64 -9.71 -13.48 -28.73
N MET A 65 -9.39 -12.24 -28.34
CA MET A 65 -10.35 -11.14 -28.44
C MET A 65 -10.39 -10.57 -29.86
N THR A 66 -11.55 -10.09 -30.25
CA THR A 66 -11.79 -9.47 -31.54
C THR A 66 -12.41 -8.09 -31.41
N LEU A 67 -12.16 -7.23 -32.40
CA LEU A 67 -12.85 -5.97 -32.58
C LEU A 67 -13.43 -5.98 -34.03
N ASP A 68 -14.74 -5.76 -34.15
CA ASP A 68 -15.45 -5.82 -35.45
C ASP A 68 -15.22 -7.15 -36.23
N GLY A 69 -15.00 -8.24 -35.48
CA GLY A 69 -14.75 -9.58 -36.05
C GLY A 69 -13.29 -9.88 -36.40
N GLU A 70 -12.39 -8.90 -36.29
CA GLU A 70 -10.96 -9.07 -36.55
C GLU A 70 -10.19 -9.32 -35.26
N PRO A 71 -9.28 -10.33 -35.20
CA PRO A 71 -8.45 -10.59 -34.02
C PRO A 71 -7.53 -9.40 -33.70
N ILE A 72 -7.52 -8.95 -32.48
CA ILE A 72 -6.61 -7.85 -32.06
C ILE A 72 -5.19 -8.32 -31.75
N GLY A 73 -5.00 -9.64 -31.54
CA GLY A 73 -3.75 -10.24 -31.13
C GLY A 73 -3.41 -10.02 -29.67
N LYS A 74 -2.26 -10.54 -29.28
CA LYS A 74 -1.75 -10.42 -27.90
C LYS A 74 -1.18 -9.03 -27.65
N LEU A 75 -1.28 -8.53 -26.42
CA LEU A 75 -0.55 -7.35 -25.98
C LEU A 75 0.96 -7.61 -26.09
N ASN A 76 1.69 -6.62 -26.56
CA ASN A 76 3.14 -6.69 -26.77
C ASN A 76 3.84 -5.68 -25.88
N ASN A 77 4.56 -6.16 -24.87
CA ASN A 77 5.27 -5.33 -23.93
C ASN A 77 4.41 -4.15 -23.38
N PRO A 78 3.18 -4.43 -22.90
CA PRO A 78 2.34 -3.38 -22.33
C PRO A 78 3.02 -2.77 -21.10
N GLN A 79 2.81 -1.49 -20.81
CA GLN A 79 3.54 -0.79 -19.76
C GLN A 79 2.65 -0.12 -18.70
N ASP A 80 1.42 0.20 -19.04
CA ASP A 80 0.52 0.87 -18.12
C ASP A 80 -0.94 0.55 -18.42
N MET A 81 -1.79 0.70 -17.40
CA MET A 81 -3.24 0.62 -17.54
C MET A 81 -3.90 1.56 -16.52
N CYS A 82 -5.10 2.00 -16.82
CA CYS A 82 -5.94 2.73 -15.89
C CYS A 82 -7.42 2.41 -16.10
N GLN A 83 -8.22 2.53 -15.03
CA GLN A 83 -9.67 2.49 -15.13
C GLN A 83 -10.21 3.92 -15.31
N ALA A 84 -11.11 4.08 -16.28
CA ALA A 84 -11.84 5.33 -16.47
C ALA A 84 -13.05 5.43 -15.52
N PRO A 85 -13.59 6.63 -15.24
CA PRO A 85 -14.78 6.81 -14.40
C PRO A 85 -16.02 6.04 -14.86
N ASN A 86 -16.14 5.75 -16.16
CA ASN A 86 -17.21 4.94 -16.72
C ASN A 86 -16.99 3.42 -16.55
N GLY A 87 -15.84 3.01 -16.00
CA GLY A 87 -15.44 1.64 -15.77
C GLY A 87 -14.63 1.00 -16.89
N ASP A 88 -14.48 1.63 -18.06
CA ASP A 88 -13.65 1.12 -19.16
C ASP A 88 -12.17 1.11 -18.76
N ILE A 89 -11.41 0.14 -19.29
CA ILE A 89 -10.01 -0.05 -18.95
C ILE A 89 -9.15 0.28 -20.15
N TYR A 90 -8.24 1.22 -19.99
CA TYR A 90 -7.31 1.68 -21.01
C TYR A 90 -5.93 1.07 -20.75
N ILE A 91 -5.31 0.48 -21.77
CA ILE A 91 -4.03 -0.23 -21.67
C ILE A 91 -3.07 0.31 -22.70
N CYS A 92 -1.89 0.74 -22.27
CA CYS A 92 -0.77 1.04 -23.17
C CYS A 92 -0.18 -0.26 -23.72
N ASP A 93 -0.57 -0.63 -24.94
CA ASP A 93 0.01 -1.74 -25.70
C ASP A 93 1.25 -1.21 -26.46
N THR A 94 2.29 -0.93 -25.66
CA THR A 94 3.46 -0.13 -26.02
C THR A 94 4.20 -0.67 -27.24
N GLY A 95 4.45 -1.99 -27.28
CA GLY A 95 5.17 -2.62 -28.37
C GLY A 95 4.37 -2.66 -29.69
N ASN A 96 3.04 -2.48 -29.62
CA ASN A 96 2.16 -2.38 -30.77
C ASN A 96 1.79 -0.93 -31.12
N ASN A 97 2.32 0.07 -30.39
CA ASN A 97 2.09 1.51 -30.61
C ASN A 97 0.61 1.90 -30.57
N ARG A 98 -0.16 1.35 -29.63
CA ARG A 98 -1.61 1.58 -29.54
C ARG A 98 -2.09 1.60 -28.08
N ILE A 99 -3.28 2.16 -27.87
CA ILE A 99 -4.08 2.00 -26.66
C ILE A 99 -5.19 1.00 -26.95
N VAL A 100 -5.33 -0.03 -26.11
CA VAL A 100 -6.43 -0.99 -26.15
C VAL A 100 -7.42 -0.64 -25.06
N VAL A 101 -8.70 -0.55 -25.39
CA VAL A 101 -9.77 -0.24 -24.44
C VAL A 101 -10.64 -1.47 -24.25
N LEU A 102 -10.73 -1.96 -23.02
CA LEU A 102 -11.56 -3.10 -22.64
C LEU A 102 -12.79 -2.62 -21.83
N ASP A 103 -13.81 -3.45 -21.81
CA ASP A 103 -14.94 -3.25 -20.90
C ASP A 103 -14.54 -3.48 -19.42
N ASN A 104 -15.37 -3.08 -18.49
CA ASN A 104 -15.14 -3.19 -17.03
C ASN A 104 -14.99 -4.64 -16.53
N LYS A 105 -15.37 -5.63 -17.35
CA LYS A 105 -15.19 -7.06 -17.05
C LYS A 105 -13.94 -7.64 -17.70
N MET A 106 -13.23 -6.84 -18.50
CA MET A 106 -12.07 -7.25 -19.29
C MET A 106 -12.37 -8.43 -20.24
N GLN A 107 -13.63 -8.53 -20.72
CA GLN A 107 -14.07 -9.61 -21.57
C GLN A 107 -14.17 -9.21 -23.05
N ASN A 108 -14.38 -7.93 -23.31
CA ASN A 108 -14.58 -7.42 -24.65
C ASN A 108 -13.67 -6.22 -24.94
N VAL A 109 -13.16 -6.17 -26.16
CA VAL A 109 -12.46 -4.99 -26.67
C VAL A 109 -13.50 -4.01 -27.19
N LEU A 110 -13.50 -2.80 -26.63
CA LEU A 110 -14.40 -1.73 -27.01
C LEU A 110 -13.86 -0.91 -28.16
N ARG A 111 -12.54 -0.65 -28.14
CA ARG A 111 -11.83 0.10 -29.20
C ARG A 111 -10.33 -0.08 -29.13
N ILE A 112 -9.68 0.32 -30.24
CA ILE A 112 -8.23 0.45 -30.35
C ILE A 112 -7.94 1.86 -30.87
N ILE A 113 -7.06 2.59 -30.19
CA ILE A 113 -6.60 3.92 -30.60
C ILE A 113 -5.11 3.80 -30.96
N ALA A 114 -4.78 3.89 -32.23
CA ALA A 114 -3.40 3.83 -32.73
C ALA A 114 -3.03 5.07 -33.54
N ASN A 115 -4.00 5.56 -34.34
CA ASN A 115 -3.87 6.71 -35.20
C ASN A 115 -4.98 7.71 -34.85
N PHE A 116 -4.71 8.99 -35.02
CA PHE A 116 -5.66 10.06 -34.76
C PHE A 116 -5.42 11.26 -35.71
N ASP A 117 -6.41 12.13 -35.80
CA ASP A 117 -6.28 13.39 -36.52
C ASP A 117 -5.76 14.46 -35.56
N ASN A 118 -4.60 15.00 -35.85
CA ASN A 118 -3.98 16.11 -35.11
C ASN A 118 -4.14 17.39 -35.93
N ASP A 119 -5.24 18.09 -35.74
CA ASP A 119 -5.59 19.35 -36.45
C ASP A 119 -5.50 19.22 -37.99
N GLY A 120 -6.12 18.18 -38.54
CA GLY A 120 -6.15 17.92 -39.97
C GLY A 120 -4.92 17.18 -40.50
N LYS A 121 -4.05 16.69 -39.65
CA LYS A 121 -2.88 15.88 -40.01
C LYS A 121 -2.97 14.48 -39.36
N ALA A 122 -2.80 13.45 -40.16
CA ALA A 122 -2.70 12.08 -39.65
C ALA A 122 -1.48 11.96 -38.72
N ASP A 123 -1.70 11.50 -37.51
CA ASP A 123 -0.68 11.28 -36.49
C ASP A 123 -0.88 9.91 -35.84
N LYS A 124 0.12 9.41 -35.10
CA LYS A 124 0.10 8.12 -34.45
C LYS A 124 0.95 8.10 -33.19
N PHE A 125 0.67 7.14 -32.32
CA PHE A 125 1.52 6.86 -31.16
C PHE A 125 2.84 6.18 -31.56
N ASN A 126 3.86 6.42 -30.75
CA ASN A 126 5.14 5.73 -30.84
C ASN A 126 5.60 5.35 -29.42
N GLN A 127 5.45 4.08 -29.08
CA GLN A 127 5.66 3.52 -27.75
C GLN A 127 4.95 4.33 -26.65
N PRO A 128 3.60 4.38 -26.65
CA PRO A 128 2.85 4.96 -25.55
C PRO A 128 3.14 4.15 -24.30
N TYR A 129 3.56 4.82 -23.22
CA TYR A 129 4.07 4.16 -22.03
C TYR A 129 3.12 4.29 -20.84
N GLY A 130 2.55 5.46 -20.62
CA GLY A 130 1.65 5.79 -19.53
C GLY A 130 0.26 6.23 -20.03
N VAL A 131 -0.79 5.89 -19.29
CA VAL A 131 -2.16 6.25 -19.62
C VAL A 131 -2.95 6.61 -18.36
N CYS A 132 -3.78 7.65 -18.46
CA CYS A 132 -4.71 8.06 -17.42
C CYS A 132 -5.98 8.61 -18.04
N VAL A 133 -7.13 8.34 -17.46
CA VAL A 133 -8.40 8.99 -17.79
C VAL A 133 -8.83 9.85 -16.60
N SER A 134 -8.97 11.15 -16.82
CA SER A 134 -9.39 12.07 -15.77
C SER A 134 -10.88 11.92 -15.41
N GLU A 135 -11.26 12.43 -14.24
CA GLU A 135 -12.66 12.53 -13.80
C GLU A 135 -13.54 13.30 -14.79
N ASN A 136 -12.93 14.17 -15.61
CA ASN A 136 -13.59 14.91 -16.68
C ASN A 136 -13.68 14.13 -18.00
N ASN A 137 -13.43 12.79 -17.98
CA ASN A 137 -13.44 11.90 -19.12
C ASN A 137 -12.50 12.31 -20.26
N LYS A 138 -11.32 12.83 -19.92
CA LYS A 138 -10.25 13.10 -20.89
C LYS A 138 -9.17 12.05 -20.75
N LEU A 139 -8.73 11.51 -21.87
CA LEU A 139 -7.65 10.54 -21.98
C LEU A 139 -6.31 11.25 -22.14
N TYR A 140 -5.36 10.94 -21.27
CA TYR A 140 -3.99 11.42 -21.29
C TYR A 140 -3.05 10.25 -21.59
N VAL A 141 -2.22 10.38 -22.62
CA VAL A 141 -1.30 9.33 -23.06
C VAL A 141 0.13 9.87 -23.09
N ALA A 142 1.01 9.24 -22.33
CA ALA A 142 2.45 9.49 -22.39
C ALA A 142 3.03 8.82 -23.65
N ASP A 143 3.11 9.57 -24.74
CA ASP A 143 3.60 9.14 -26.04
C ASP A 143 5.13 9.28 -26.10
N SER A 144 5.83 8.36 -25.42
CA SER A 144 7.20 8.49 -24.93
C SER A 144 8.21 8.76 -26.04
N GLN A 145 8.19 7.98 -27.11
CA GLN A 145 9.15 8.14 -28.21
C GLN A 145 8.84 9.34 -29.11
N ASN A 146 7.61 9.85 -29.07
CA ASN A 146 7.24 11.12 -29.68
C ASN A 146 7.45 12.30 -28.73
N ARG A 147 7.92 12.06 -27.49
CA ARG A 147 8.33 13.08 -26.51
C ARG A 147 7.23 14.06 -26.15
N ARG A 148 6.01 13.54 -25.93
CA ARG A 148 4.82 14.36 -25.68
C ARG A 148 3.81 13.63 -24.82
N ILE A 149 2.92 14.38 -24.18
CA ILE A 149 1.63 13.86 -23.69
C ILE A 149 0.57 14.22 -24.74
N VAL A 150 -0.23 13.27 -25.15
CA VAL A 150 -1.39 13.50 -26.02
C VAL A 150 -2.65 13.50 -25.17
N VAL A 151 -3.46 14.54 -25.29
CA VAL A 151 -4.74 14.68 -24.62
C VAL A 151 -5.85 14.48 -25.63
N MET A 152 -6.77 13.58 -25.32
CA MET A 152 -7.85 13.16 -26.20
C MET A 152 -9.18 13.07 -25.44
N GLU A 153 -10.29 13.06 -26.17
CA GLU A 153 -11.55 12.52 -25.65
C GLU A 153 -11.42 10.99 -25.48
N THR A 154 -12.29 10.38 -24.68
CA THR A 154 -12.29 8.92 -24.45
C THR A 154 -12.61 8.09 -25.70
N ASP A 155 -13.16 8.74 -26.74
CA ASP A 155 -13.39 8.11 -28.03
C ASP A 155 -12.14 8.09 -28.96
N GLY A 156 -11.06 8.77 -28.55
CA GLY A 156 -9.81 8.91 -29.31
C GLY A 156 -9.72 10.18 -30.15
N SER A 157 -10.70 11.08 -30.05
CA SER A 157 -10.65 12.39 -30.70
C SER A 157 -9.59 13.27 -30.06
N TYR A 158 -8.67 13.82 -30.87
CA TYR A 158 -7.58 14.66 -30.39
C TYR A 158 -8.09 15.99 -29.84
N ILE A 159 -7.54 16.42 -28.69
CA ILE A 159 -7.81 17.73 -28.09
C ILE A 159 -6.57 18.62 -28.18
N LYS A 160 -5.45 18.17 -27.65
CA LYS A 160 -4.17 18.89 -27.61
C LYS A 160 -3.01 17.97 -27.30
N LYS A 161 -1.80 18.51 -27.39
CA LYS A 161 -0.58 17.85 -26.91
C LYS A 161 0.18 18.76 -25.94
N ILE A 162 0.96 18.15 -25.07
CA ILE A 162 1.95 18.79 -24.22
C ILE A 162 3.31 18.35 -24.72
N ASP A 163 4.04 19.24 -25.34
CA ASP A 163 5.36 18.99 -25.92
C ASP A 163 6.47 19.17 -24.86
N ASN A 164 7.72 19.02 -25.30
CA ASN A 164 8.91 19.21 -24.47
C ASN A 164 8.87 20.59 -23.77
N PRO A 165 8.83 20.62 -22.42
CA PRO A 165 8.72 21.88 -21.69
C PRO A 165 9.96 22.75 -21.88
N GLN A 166 9.74 24.05 -21.92
CA GLN A 166 10.80 25.05 -21.95
C GLN A 166 10.81 25.76 -20.59
N SER A 167 11.86 25.57 -19.80
CA SER A 167 12.01 26.19 -18.49
C SER A 167 13.48 26.34 -18.14
N GLU A 168 13.83 27.46 -17.48
CA GLU A 168 15.17 27.66 -16.90
C GLU A 168 15.53 26.65 -15.79
N SER A 169 14.52 25.93 -15.27
CA SER A 169 14.68 24.89 -14.25
C SER A 169 15.04 23.52 -14.83
N LEU A 170 15.11 23.40 -16.15
CA LEU A 170 15.50 22.18 -16.85
C LEU A 170 16.92 22.31 -17.39
N ASP A 171 17.68 21.23 -17.36
CA ASP A 171 19.02 21.19 -17.89
C ASP A 171 19.05 21.49 -19.40
N ASP A 172 20.10 22.17 -19.85
CA ASP A 172 20.32 22.44 -21.28
C ASP A 172 20.38 21.11 -22.04
N GLY A 173 19.47 20.95 -23.01
CA GLY A 173 19.38 19.75 -23.83
C GLY A 173 18.56 18.61 -23.25
N TYR A 174 17.81 18.83 -22.16
CA TYR A 174 16.86 17.85 -21.63
C TYR A 174 15.90 17.36 -22.71
N VAL A 175 15.72 16.03 -22.75
CA VAL A 175 14.83 15.35 -23.69
C VAL A 175 13.64 14.80 -22.92
N PHE A 176 12.48 15.41 -23.12
CA PHE A 176 11.24 14.98 -22.49
C PHE A 176 10.82 13.59 -22.95
N THR A 177 10.93 12.59 -22.08
CA THR A 177 10.48 11.21 -22.34
C THR A 177 9.51 10.82 -21.23
N PRO A 178 8.21 11.14 -21.39
CA PRO A 178 7.20 10.84 -20.37
C PRO A 178 6.96 9.35 -20.27
N LEU A 179 6.86 8.82 -19.03
CA LEU A 179 6.67 7.39 -18.73
C LEU A 179 5.32 7.12 -18.05
N LYS A 180 4.98 7.90 -17.03
CA LYS A 180 3.71 7.79 -16.31
C LYS A 180 3.01 9.15 -16.30
N VAL A 181 1.69 9.13 -16.28
CA VAL A 181 0.88 10.34 -16.22
C VAL A 181 -0.32 10.10 -15.30
N THR A 182 -0.61 11.07 -14.43
CA THR A 182 -1.89 11.16 -13.72
C THR A 182 -2.39 12.59 -13.71
N VAL A 183 -3.64 12.79 -13.35
CA VAL A 183 -4.31 14.11 -13.48
C VAL A 183 -5.18 14.34 -12.24
N ASP A 184 -5.14 15.55 -11.70
CA ASP A 184 -6.00 15.94 -10.60
C ASP A 184 -7.35 16.52 -11.08
N TYR A 185 -8.22 16.85 -10.11
CA TYR A 185 -9.54 17.43 -10.38
C TYR A 185 -9.53 18.77 -11.13
N ALA A 186 -8.39 19.46 -11.12
CA ALA A 186 -8.22 20.73 -11.84
C ALA A 186 -7.63 20.52 -13.25
N ASP A 187 -7.54 19.28 -13.71
CA ASP A 187 -6.86 18.89 -14.95
C ASP A 187 -5.36 19.28 -14.98
N ARG A 188 -4.70 19.45 -13.79
CA ARG A 188 -3.25 19.55 -13.74
C ARG A 188 -2.64 18.19 -13.98
N VAL A 189 -1.61 18.14 -14.81
CA VAL A 189 -1.01 16.89 -15.28
C VAL A 189 0.30 16.63 -14.55
N TYR A 190 0.39 15.53 -13.88
CA TYR A 190 1.55 15.03 -13.16
C TYR A 190 2.24 13.97 -14.01
N VAL A 191 3.52 14.15 -14.29
CA VAL A 191 4.27 13.31 -15.23
C VAL A 191 5.57 12.84 -14.61
N ILE A 192 5.78 11.54 -14.63
CA ILE A 192 7.10 10.93 -14.43
C ILE A 192 7.77 10.85 -15.80
N ALA A 193 8.95 11.43 -15.92
CA ALA A 193 9.73 11.42 -17.15
C ALA A 193 11.11 10.79 -16.90
N SER A 194 11.63 10.09 -17.89
CA SER A 194 12.94 9.43 -17.81
C SER A 194 14.06 10.44 -17.68
N GLY A 195 15.03 10.15 -16.82
CA GLY A 195 16.16 11.03 -16.54
C GLY A 195 15.80 12.26 -15.70
N MET A 196 14.60 12.31 -15.11
CA MET A 196 14.15 13.40 -14.26
C MET A 196 14.33 13.04 -12.79
N PHE A 197 15.30 13.69 -12.14
CA PHE A 197 15.65 13.46 -10.74
C PHE A 197 15.16 14.57 -9.81
N GLU A 198 14.75 15.71 -10.37
CA GLU A 198 14.25 16.87 -9.63
C GLU A 198 12.88 16.62 -9.00
N GLY A 199 12.13 15.68 -9.54
CA GLY A 199 10.80 15.34 -9.05
C GLY A 199 9.81 14.98 -10.15
N ILE A 200 8.54 14.92 -9.79
CA ILE A 200 7.43 14.73 -10.71
C ILE A 200 7.18 16.05 -11.43
N MET A 201 7.13 16.05 -12.74
CA MET A 201 6.83 17.26 -13.55
C MET A 201 5.34 17.57 -13.46
N VAL A 202 4.99 18.82 -13.18
CA VAL A 202 3.60 19.29 -13.15
C VAL A 202 3.37 20.29 -14.27
N PHE A 203 2.29 20.05 -15.01
CA PHE A 203 1.81 20.96 -16.04
C PHE A 203 0.42 21.46 -15.67
N GLU A 204 0.17 22.74 -15.93
CA GLU A 204 -1.15 23.33 -15.79
C GLU A 204 -2.14 22.69 -16.80
N SER A 205 -3.43 22.86 -16.55
CA SER A 205 -4.47 22.38 -17.46
C SER A 205 -4.34 22.95 -18.88
N THR A 206 -3.61 24.05 -19.07
CA THR A 206 -3.26 24.61 -20.39
C THR A 206 -2.21 23.78 -21.13
N GLY A 207 -1.39 23.00 -20.41
CA GLY A 207 -0.24 22.26 -20.91
C GLY A 207 1.10 22.97 -20.70
N GLU A 208 1.11 24.14 -20.03
CA GLU A 208 2.32 24.83 -19.65
C GLU A 208 2.99 24.17 -18.44
N PHE A 209 4.31 24.05 -18.47
CA PHE A 209 5.09 23.52 -17.33
C PHE A 209 4.98 24.48 -16.15
N ALA A 210 4.56 23.97 -15.01
CA ALA A 210 4.37 24.75 -13.79
C ALA A 210 5.57 24.63 -12.85
N SER A 211 5.94 23.42 -12.46
CA SER A 211 7.00 23.17 -11.45
C SER A 211 7.36 21.69 -11.36
N PHE A 212 8.35 21.39 -10.51
CA PHE A 212 8.58 20.06 -9.99
C PHE A 212 7.81 19.84 -8.68
N PHE A 213 7.35 18.61 -8.46
CA PHE A 213 6.54 18.22 -7.33
C PHE A 213 7.18 17.01 -6.65
N GLY A 214 7.18 17.01 -5.31
CA GLY A 214 7.78 15.92 -4.54
C GLY A 214 9.30 15.87 -4.66
N THR A 215 9.97 17.00 -4.84
CA THR A 215 11.43 17.11 -4.85
C THR A 215 12.04 16.32 -3.70
N ILE A 216 13.05 15.51 -4.00
CA ILE A 216 13.78 14.76 -3.00
C ILE A 216 14.75 15.71 -2.33
N ASP A 217 14.40 16.24 -1.15
CA ASP A 217 15.33 17.03 -0.36
C ASP A 217 16.50 16.14 0.09
N VAL A 218 17.63 16.30 -0.59
CA VAL A 218 18.90 15.75 -0.14
C VAL A 218 19.36 16.58 1.06
N THR A 219 18.87 16.25 2.24
CA THR A 219 19.38 16.84 3.47
C THR A 219 20.80 16.32 3.75
N ILE A 220 21.77 16.93 3.03
CA ILE A 220 23.18 16.75 3.41
C ILE A 220 23.34 17.40 4.77
N SER A 221 23.54 16.60 5.82
CA SER A 221 23.70 17.09 7.17
C SER A 221 24.89 18.08 7.21
N LEU A 222 24.81 19.07 8.11
CA LEU A 222 25.94 20.01 8.30
C LEU A 222 27.23 19.27 8.63
N TRP A 223 27.13 18.10 9.24
CA TRP A 223 28.22 17.21 9.59
C TRP A 223 28.81 16.53 8.36
N GLU A 224 28.00 16.08 7.42
CA GLU A 224 28.47 15.54 6.12
C GLU A 224 29.12 16.63 5.26
N LYS A 225 28.58 17.86 5.25
CA LYS A 225 29.21 19.00 4.59
C LYS A 225 30.59 19.31 5.21
N PHE A 226 30.73 19.17 6.53
CA PHE A 226 31.99 19.36 7.22
C PHE A 226 33.00 18.27 6.85
N TRP A 227 32.61 17.00 6.87
CA TRP A 227 33.48 15.89 6.49
C TRP A 227 33.84 15.88 5.00
N LYS A 228 32.90 16.24 4.09
CA LYS A 228 33.21 16.44 2.67
C LYS A 228 34.29 17.50 2.42
N ARG A 229 34.41 18.52 3.28
CA ARG A 229 35.49 19.52 3.19
C ARG A 229 36.85 19.00 3.64
N LEU A 230 36.86 18.03 4.57
CA LEU A 230 38.10 17.46 5.13
C LEU A 230 38.55 16.18 4.38
N ALA A 231 37.68 15.51 3.65
CA ALA A 231 37.98 14.30 2.93
C ALA A 231 38.98 14.52 1.78
N THR A 232 39.92 13.58 1.66
CA THR A 232 40.91 13.53 0.55
C THR A 232 40.24 13.26 -0.79
N LYS A 233 40.95 13.49 -1.89
CA LYS A 233 40.40 13.20 -3.23
C LYS A 233 40.02 11.73 -3.43
N GLU A 234 40.78 10.80 -2.82
CA GLU A 234 40.53 9.36 -2.88
C GLU A 234 39.30 8.96 -2.03
N GLU A 235 39.16 9.53 -0.86
CA GLU A 235 37.97 9.31 -0.02
C GLU A 235 36.68 9.91 -0.65
N ARG A 236 36.79 11.01 -1.40
CA ARG A 236 35.66 11.57 -2.16
C ARG A 236 35.22 10.68 -3.32
N SER A 237 36.15 9.96 -3.97
CA SER A 237 35.81 9.03 -5.05
C SER A 237 35.16 7.74 -4.56
N ASN A 238 35.41 7.36 -3.29
CA ASN A 238 34.84 6.18 -2.64
C ASN A 238 33.56 6.48 -1.82
N GLN A 239 33.21 7.74 -1.63
CA GLN A 239 31.91 8.09 -1.07
C GLN A 239 30.83 7.69 -2.09
N LYS A 240 29.92 6.82 -1.69
CA LYS A 240 28.72 6.51 -2.49
C LYS A 240 28.09 7.84 -2.91
N LEU A 241 28.17 8.15 -4.19
CA LEU A 241 27.37 9.23 -4.76
C LEU A 241 25.91 8.91 -4.43
N PHE A 242 25.25 9.80 -3.69
CA PHE A 242 23.82 9.73 -3.57
C PHE A 242 23.28 10.02 -4.98
N ILE A 243 22.88 8.97 -5.67
CA ILE A 243 22.21 9.08 -6.96
C ILE A 243 20.76 9.35 -6.61
N PRO A 244 20.20 10.51 -6.95
CA PRO A 244 18.77 10.75 -6.83
C PRO A 244 18.04 9.62 -7.57
N THR A 245 16.99 9.10 -6.97
CA THR A 245 16.20 8.01 -7.56
C THR A 245 15.06 8.59 -8.37
N GLU A 246 14.87 8.06 -9.58
CA GLU A 246 13.69 8.40 -10.39
C GLU A 246 12.41 7.82 -9.77
N PHE A 247 11.32 8.54 -9.89
CA PHE A 247 9.99 8.00 -9.62
C PHE A 247 9.61 6.95 -10.67
N THR A 248 8.82 5.95 -10.27
CA THR A 248 8.45 4.81 -11.13
C THR A 248 6.95 4.63 -11.31
N GLY A 249 6.16 4.83 -10.27
CA GLY A 249 4.71 4.71 -10.27
C GLY A 249 4.06 5.95 -9.70
N LEU A 250 2.82 6.20 -10.09
CA LEU A 250 2.10 7.42 -9.77
C LEU A 250 0.60 7.17 -9.74
N ASP A 251 -0.05 7.55 -8.64
CA ASP A 251 -1.50 7.54 -8.51
C ASP A 251 -1.97 8.71 -7.63
N ILE A 252 -3.26 9.05 -7.68
CA ILE A 252 -3.83 10.19 -6.96
C ILE A 252 -5.11 9.78 -6.23
N ASP A 253 -5.21 10.15 -4.95
CA ASP A 253 -6.42 9.90 -4.17
C ASP A 253 -7.50 10.98 -4.40
N PRO A 254 -8.77 10.69 -4.04
CA PRO A 254 -9.87 11.65 -4.17
C PRO A 254 -9.69 12.96 -3.38
N LYS A 255 -8.72 13.05 -2.49
CA LYS A 255 -8.37 14.25 -1.74
C LYS A 255 -7.22 15.04 -2.37
N GLY A 256 -6.70 14.58 -3.50
CA GLY A 256 -5.60 15.20 -4.24
C GLY A 256 -4.21 14.92 -3.66
N PHE A 257 -4.06 13.88 -2.83
CA PHE A 257 -2.73 13.39 -2.45
C PHE A 257 -2.20 12.48 -3.54
N VAL A 258 -0.96 12.70 -3.91
CA VAL A 258 -0.26 11.90 -4.92
C VAL A 258 0.54 10.81 -4.23
N TYR A 259 0.27 9.56 -4.57
CA TYR A 259 1.11 8.43 -4.21
C TYR A 259 2.15 8.23 -5.29
N ALA A 260 3.39 8.07 -4.90
CA ALA A 260 4.49 7.89 -5.84
C ALA A 260 5.48 6.85 -5.32
N THR A 261 5.94 5.99 -6.22
CA THR A 261 6.97 5.00 -5.91
C THR A 261 8.30 5.38 -6.54
N ASN A 262 9.38 4.87 -5.96
CA ASN A 262 10.71 4.99 -6.53
C ASN A 262 11.55 3.72 -6.24
N ILE A 263 12.66 3.57 -6.95
CA ILE A 263 13.64 2.51 -6.69
C ILE A 263 14.71 3.08 -5.76
N ASP A 264 14.45 3.05 -4.45
CA ASP A 264 15.43 3.46 -3.46
C ASP A 264 16.39 2.30 -3.15
N SER A 265 17.68 2.52 -3.37
CA SER A 265 18.73 1.52 -3.09
C SER A 265 18.86 1.16 -1.61
N ASN A 266 18.36 2.01 -0.73
CA ASN A 266 18.36 1.79 0.73
C ASN A 266 17.02 1.20 1.25
N GLY A 267 15.96 1.21 0.42
CA GLY A 267 14.64 0.70 0.79
C GLY A 267 13.86 1.56 1.79
N ILE A 268 14.33 2.77 2.12
CA ILE A 268 13.75 3.61 3.19
C ILE A 268 12.61 4.51 2.66
N GLN A 269 12.69 4.91 1.41
CA GLN A 269 11.78 5.87 0.78
C GLN A 269 11.16 5.34 -0.51
N GLY A 270 10.90 4.03 -0.56
CA GLY A 270 10.34 3.38 -1.74
C GLY A 270 8.95 3.89 -2.14
N VAL A 271 8.19 4.42 -1.19
CA VAL A 271 6.84 4.98 -1.40
C VAL A 271 6.74 6.34 -0.74
N ARG A 272 6.03 7.27 -1.37
CA ARG A 272 5.72 8.61 -0.86
C ARG A 272 4.25 8.90 -1.01
N ARG A 273 3.70 9.66 -0.08
CA ARG A 273 2.38 10.26 -0.18
C ARG A 273 2.53 11.77 -0.10
N LEU A 274 2.40 12.42 -1.22
CA LEU A 274 2.67 13.85 -1.36
C LEU A 274 1.36 14.64 -1.19
N ASN A 275 1.36 15.63 -0.30
CA ASN A 275 0.24 16.53 -0.16
C ASN A 275 0.19 17.52 -1.36
N PRO A 276 -0.88 18.33 -1.55
CA PRO A 276 -0.97 19.28 -2.67
C PRO A 276 0.14 20.31 -2.75
N LYS A 277 1.02 20.41 -1.74
CA LYS A 277 2.22 21.25 -1.75
C LYS A 277 3.48 20.49 -2.19
N GLY A 278 3.39 19.19 -2.40
CA GLY A 278 4.52 18.33 -2.72
C GLY A 278 5.33 17.83 -1.52
N GLU A 279 4.85 18.04 -0.28
CA GLU A 279 5.50 17.56 0.93
C GLU A 279 5.11 16.10 1.18
N ASP A 280 6.08 15.25 1.50
CA ASP A 280 5.83 13.86 1.85
C ASP A 280 5.18 13.77 3.25
N VAL A 281 3.96 13.28 3.28
CA VAL A 281 3.15 13.10 4.49
C VAL A 281 2.82 11.63 4.75
N ILE A 282 3.56 10.72 4.11
CA ILE A 282 3.35 9.29 4.35
C ILE A 282 3.62 8.99 5.82
N LYS A 283 2.69 8.33 6.45
CA LYS A 283 2.92 7.80 7.77
C LYS A 283 3.67 6.48 7.63
N LYS A 284 4.64 6.29 8.49
CA LYS A 284 5.39 5.05 8.61
C LYS A 284 4.88 4.35 9.85
N GLY A 285 4.57 3.06 9.72
CA GLY A 285 4.17 2.22 10.85
C GLY A 285 5.27 2.13 11.92
N GLU A 286 5.11 1.26 12.90
CA GLU A 286 6.07 1.12 14.01
C GLU A 286 7.50 0.80 13.56
N ASN A 287 7.66 0.12 12.43
CA ASN A 287 8.96 -0.23 11.86
C ASN A 287 9.58 0.91 11.03
N GLU A 288 8.97 2.09 11.02
CA GLU A 288 9.41 3.28 10.26
C GLU A 288 9.67 3.03 8.77
N ASN A 289 9.21 1.90 8.23
CA ASN A 289 9.54 1.46 6.89
C ASN A 289 8.30 1.13 6.04
N VAL A 290 8.05 1.93 5.00
CA VAL A 290 7.10 1.64 3.93
C VAL A 290 7.90 1.31 2.67
N GLY A 291 8.73 0.28 2.77
CA GLY A 291 9.74 -0.02 1.75
C GLY A 291 9.67 -1.42 1.14
N GLY A 292 8.60 -2.17 1.41
CA GLY A 292 8.47 -3.54 0.91
C GLY A 292 9.17 -4.56 1.82
N ASP A 293 9.91 -5.50 1.24
CA ASP A 293 10.63 -6.52 1.99
C ASP A 293 11.72 -5.93 2.89
N LEU A 294 11.71 -6.37 4.15
CA LEU A 294 12.68 -5.93 5.16
C LEU A 294 14.01 -6.70 5.03
N TRP A 295 13.96 -7.90 4.45
CA TRP A 295 15.17 -8.70 4.26
C TRP A 295 15.86 -8.35 2.95
N ILE A 296 16.97 -7.65 3.06
CA ILE A 296 17.74 -7.12 1.92
C ILE A 296 19.08 -7.84 1.69
N ASP A 297 19.49 -8.70 2.61
CA ASP A 297 20.76 -9.42 2.54
C ASP A 297 20.67 -10.67 1.66
N GLY A 298 21.71 -10.93 0.90
CA GLY A 298 21.82 -12.11 0.06
C GLY A 298 22.69 -11.90 -1.18
N THR A 299 22.93 -12.96 -1.92
CA THR A 299 23.73 -12.97 -3.15
C THR A 299 22.92 -13.40 -4.39
N SER A 300 21.60 -13.63 -4.24
CA SER A 300 20.72 -14.00 -5.35
C SER A 300 20.24 -12.76 -6.10
N ASP A 301 19.70 -12.96 -7.30
CA ASP A 301 19.08 -11.91 -8.12
C ASP A 301 17.87 -11.25 -7.41
N PHE A 302 17.33 -11.94 -6.40
CA PHE A 302 16.23 -11.44 -5.55
C PHE A 302 16.71 -10.69 -4.30
N SER A 303 18.01 -10.60 -4.06
CA SER A 303 18.56 -9.87 -2.91
C SER A 303 18.45 -8.35 -3.10
N GLY A 304 18.48 -7.62 -1.98
CA GLY A 304 18.35 -6.18 -1.95
C GLY A 304 16.90 -5.72 -1.74
N PRO A 305 16.67 -4.41 -1.58
CA PRO A 305 15.35 -3.85 -1.28
C PRO A 305 14.34 -4.11 -2.39
N SER A 306 13.05 -4.03 -2.07
CA SER A 306 11.97 -4.04 -3.05
C SER A 306 12.17 -2.96 -4.10
N GLN A 307 11.79 -3.25 -5.33
CA GLN A 307 11.81 -2.31 -6.45
C GLN A 307 10.39 -2.03 -6.88
N PHE A 308 9.79 -1.04 -6.25
CA PHE A 308 8.44 -0.66 -6.61
C PHE A 308 8.40 -0.07 -8.01
N THR A 309 7.51 -0.59 -8.83
CA THR A 309 7.30 -0.14 -10.20
C THR A 309 6.01 0.67 -10.34
N ASP A 310 5.03 0.39 -9.48
CA ASP A 310 3.74 1.06 -9.53
C ASP A 310 3.04 1.05 -8.15
N VAL A 311 2.02 1.90 -8.01
CA VAL A 311 1.21 2.04 -6.81
C VAL A 311 -0.22 2.35 -7.23
N VAL A 312 -1.19 1.79 -6.51
CA VAL A 312 -2.59 2.13 -6.64
C VAL A 312 -3.17 2.53 -5.28
N TYR A 313 -3.83 3.68 -5.23
CA TYR A 313 -4.69 4.05 -4.13
C TYR A 313 -5.98 3.23 -4.23
N ARG A 314 -6.39 2.69 -3.10
CA ARG A 314 -7.65 1.97 -2.97
C ARG A 314 -8.62 2.82 -2.15
N GLU A 315 -9.66 2.24 -1.66
CA GLU A 315 -10.59 2.96 -0.80
C GLU A 315 -10.05 3.14 0.64
N ASN A 316 -10.53 4.16 1.32
CA ASN A 316 -10.38 4.36 2.77
C ASN A 316 -8.92 4.38 3.28
N GLY A 317 -8.02 4.96 2.46
CA GLY A 317 -6.62 5.15 2.82
C GLY A 317 -5.77 3.90 2.67
N ILE A 318 -6.29 2.82 2.11
CA ILE A 318 -5.52 1.64 1.73
C ILE A 318 -4.84 1.92 0.39
N TYR A 319 -3.59 1.53 0.25
CA TYR A 319 -2.86 1.58 -1.00
C TYR A 319 -2.00 0.32 -1.17
N SER A 320 -1.78 -0.07 -2.41
CA SER A 320 -1.02 -1.27 -2.77
C SER A 320 0.14 -0.93 -3.69
N CYS A 321 1.33 -1.43 -3.37
CA CYS A 321 2.57 -1.18 -4.10
C CYS A 321 3.06 -2.47 -4.77
N LEU A 322 3.44 -2.39 -6.04
CA LEU A 322 3.88 -3.51 -6.86
C LEU A 322 5.41 -3.58 -6.89
N ASP A 323 5.98 -4.62 -6.31
CA ASP A 323 7.43 -4.92 -6.36
C ASP A 323 7.75 -5.80 -7.57
N ARG A 324 8.47 -5.26 -8.54
CA ARG A 324 8.88 -6.02 -9.73
C ARG A 324 10.02 -7.00 -9.46
N ARG A 325 10.83 -6.79 -8.39
CA ARG A 325 12.00 -7.63 -8.10
C ARG A 325 11.59 -9.04 -7.67
N ARG A 326 10.53 -9.16 -6.87
CA ARG A 326 10.03 -10.43 -6.35
C ARG A 326 8.62 -10.75 -6.80
N GLY A 327 7.98 -9.85 -7.56
CA GLY A 327 6.59 -9.97 -7.97
C GLY A 327 5.63 -9.92 -6.78
N ARG A 328 5.95 -9.14 -5.76
CA ARG A 328 5.12 -9.00 -4.56
C ARG A 328 4.23 -7.78 -4.65
N ILE A 329 3.06 -7.89 -4.04
CA ILE A 329 2.15 -6.78 -3.81
C ILE A 329 2.08 -6.56 -2.31
N PHE A 330 2.47 -5.36 -1.88
CA PHE A 330 2.44 -4.91 -0.50
C PHE A 330 1.28 -3.96 -0.32
N SER A 331 0.36 -4.27 0.59
CA SER A 331 -0.76 -3.37 0.90
C SER A 331 -0.59 -2.77 2.29
N TYR A 332 -0.81 -1.47 2.37
CA TYR A 332 -0.64 -0.67 3.58
C TYR A 332 -1.91 0.13 3.88
N ASP A 333 -2.10 0.47 5.15
CA ASP A 333 -3.13 1.42 5.57
C ASP A 333 -2.62 2.87 5.59
N HIS A 334 -3.53 3.80 5.88
CA HIS A 334 -3.23 5.23 5.95
C HIS A 334 -2.27 5.63 7.10
N GLU A 335 -2.02 4.74 8.06
CA GLU A 335 -1.04 4.92 9.13
C GLU A 335 0.32 4.32 8.78
N GLY A 336 0.44 3.66 7.61
CA GLY A 336 1.65 3.01 7.13
C GLY A 336 1.87 1.60 7.68
N ASN A 337 0.84 1.00 8.29
CA ASN A 337 0.92 -0.38 8.73
C ASN A 337 0.79 -1.32 7.53
N LEU A 338 1.67 -2.30 7.46
CA LEU A 338 1.59 -3.38 6.48
C LEU A 338 0.40 -4.28 6.81
N LEU A 339 -0.52 -4.43 5.86
CA LEU A 339 -1.72 -5.25 6.02
C LEU A 339 -1.47 -6.70 5.64
N TYR A 340 -0.95 -6.91 4.45
CA TYR A 340 -0.67 -8.23 3.90
C TYR A 340 0.25 -8.14 2.67
N ILE A 341 0.89 -9.27 2.34
CA ILE A 341 1.77 -9.45 1.20
C ILE A 341 1.31 -10.68 0.42
N PHE A 342 1.24 -10.56 -0.91
CA PHE A 342 0.92 -11.67 -1.80
C PHE A 342 1.56 -11.46 -3.18
N GLY A 343 1.38 -12.43 -4.09
CA GLY A 343 1.99 -12.43 -5.42
C GLY A 343 3.38 -13.08 -5.43
N GLY A 344 3.90 -13.36 -6.61
CA GLY A 344 5.21 -13.98 -6.81
C GLY A 344 5.62 -14.04 -8.26
N LEU A 345 6.93 -14.07 -8.51
CA LEU A 345 7.46 -14.32 -9.85
C LEU A 345 7.33 -15.80 -10.23
N GLY A 346 7.03 -16.06 -11.48
CA GLY A 346 6.93 -17.42 -12.03
C GLY A 346 6.29 -17.46 -13.39
N THR A 347 6.20 -18.67 -13.94
CA THR A 347 5.53 -18.93 -15.23
C THR A 347 4.12 -19.48 -15.07
N GLN A 348 3.76 -19.87 -13.85
CA GLN A 348 2.45 -20.44 -13.52
C GLN A 348 1.36 -19.39 -13.63
N GLU A 349 0.11 -19.84 -13.69
CA GLU A 349 -1.05 -18.98 -13.58
C GLU A 349 -1.04 -18.28 -12.20
N GLY A 350 -1.43 -17.00 -12.16
CA GLY A 350 -1.43 -16.21 -10.94
C GLY A 350 -0.05 -15.71 -10.48
N THR A 351 1.02 -15.94 -11.26
CA THR A 351 2.36 -15.39 -11.02
C THR A 351 2.76 -14.41 -12.11
N PHE A 352 3.84 -13.65 -11.90
CA PHE A 352 4.35 -12.65 -12.82
C PHE A 352 5.68 -13.06 -13.44
N GLN A 353 5.97 -12.57 -14.65
CA GLN A 353 7.31 -12.58 -15.22
C GLN A 353 7.96 -11.19 -15.18
N LEU A 354 7.19 -10.15 -15.55
CA LEU A 354 7.60 -8.76 -15.47
C LEU A 354 6.38 -7.88 -15.16
N PRO A 355 5.99 -7.76 -13.88
CA PRO A 355 4.86 -6.92 -13.50
C PRO A 355 5.22 -5.44 -13.65
N VAL A 356 4.34 -4.64 -14.28
CA VAL A 356 4.63 -3.23 -14.64
C VAL A 356 3.58 -2.24 -14.15
N ALA A 357 2.33 -2.63 -14.01
CA ALA A 357 1.26 -1.77 -13.52
C ALA A 357 0.29 -2.54 -12.63
N ILE A 358 -0.29 -1.87 -11.65
CA ILE A 358 -1.32 -2.40 -10.74
C ILE A 358 -2.51 -1.45 -10.68
N GLU A 359 -3.72 -2.01 -10.70
CA GLU A 359 -4.98 -1.26 -10.57
C GLU A 359 -5.96 -1.96 -9.64
N ASP A 360 -6.88 -1.20 -9.04
CA ASP A 360 -8.04 -1.72 -8.33
C ASP A 360 -9.29 -1.53 -9.20
N ILE A 361 -9.79 -2.62 -9.74
CA ILE A 361 -10.96 -2.61 -10.64
C ILE A 361 -12.14 -3.27 -9.94
N GLY A 362 -12.97 -2.43 -9.33
CA GLY A 362 -14.18 -2.88 -8.63
C GLY A 362 -13.89 -3.80 -7.43
N GLY A 363 -12.83 -3.51 -6.68
CA GLY A 363 -12.39 -4.28 -5.51
C GLY A 363 -11.51 -5.49 -5.85
N ARG A 364 -11.20 -5.72 -7.13
CA ARG A 364 -10.22 -6.70 -7.58
C ARG A 364 -8.90 -6.02 -7.87
N LEU A 365 -7.83 -6.54 -7.34
CA LEU A 365 -6.50 -6.11 -7.75
C LEU A 365 -6.10 -6.81 -9.04
N VAL A 366 -5.67 -6.02 -9.99
CA VAL A 366 -5.23 -6.50 -11.30
C VAL A 366 -3.82 -6.01 -11.59
N VAL A 367 -3.00 -6.88 -12.17
CA VAL A 367 -1.60 -6.58 -12.49
C VAL A 367 -1.33 -6.84 -13.95
N LEU A 368 -0.75 -5.88 -14.62
CA LEU A 368 -0.32 -5.98 -16.01
C LEU A 368 1.10 -6.56 -16.08
N ASP A 369 1.28 -7.62 -16.82
CA ASP A 369 2.58 -8.25 -17.05
C ASP A 369 3.09 -7.99 -18.45
N ALA A 370 4.20 -7.29 -18.56
CA ALA A 370 4.77 -6.89 -19.86
C ALA A 370 5.30 -8.08 -20.67
N THR A 371 5.90 -9.07 -20.01
CA THR A 371 6.45 -10.27 -20.70
C THR A 371 5.36 -11.25 -21.07
N LYS A 372 4.42 -11.51 -20.17
CA LYS A 372 3.27 -12.36 -20.47
C LYS A 372 2.32 -11.67 -21.45
N GLY A 373 2.28 -10.34 -21.51
CA GLY A 373 1.30 -9.58 -22.29
C GLY A 373 -0.13 -9.94 -21.88
N GLU A 374 -0.37 -10.06 -20.58
CA GLU A 374 -1.61 -10.52 -19.95
C GLU A 374 -1.90 -9.68 -18.71
N ILE A 375 -3.16 -9.63 -18.31
CA ILE A 375 -3.61 -9.06 -17.05
C ILE A 375 -3.85 -10.23 -16.09
N ILE A 376 -3.19 -10.22 -14.94
CA ILE A 376 -3.39 -11.19 -13.88
C ILE A 376 -4.34 -10.59 -12.87
N THR A 377 -5.41 -11.31 -12.55
CA THR A 377 -6.46 -10.84 -11.65
C THR A 377 -6.40 -11.56 -10.31
N PHE A 378 -6.69 -10.82 -9.23
CA PHE A 378 -6.73 -11.33 -7.86
C PHE A 378 -8.06 -11.01 -7.22
N GLU A 379 -8.64 -12.01 -6.55
CA GLU A 379 -9.85 -11.87 -5.75
C GLU A 379 -9.52 -11.87 -4.26
N GLU A 380 -10.22 -11.04 -3.55
CA GLU A 380 -10.13 -10.92 -2.09
C GLU A 380 -10.67 -12.19 -1.41
N THR A 381 -9.95 -12.69 -0.42
CA THR A 381 -10.40 -13.78 0.45
C THR A 381 -11.22 -13.25 1.62
N GLU A 382 -11.82 -14.13 2.42
CA GLU A 382 -12.45 -13.73 3.67
C GLU A 382 -11.47 -13.02 4.61
N TYR A 383 -10.23 -13.52 4.70
CA TYR A 383 -9.18 -12.91 5.53
C TYR A 383 -8.83 -11.50 5.05
N GLY A 384 -8.60 -11.31 3.76
CA GLY A 384 -8.34 -9.98 3.17
C GLY A 384 -9.49 -9.02 3.40
N LYS A 385 -10.72 -9.48 3.14
CA LYS A 385 -11.93 -8.68 3.31
C LYS A 385 -12.12 -8.20 4.76
N LEU A 386 -11.92 -9.08 5.74
CA LEU A 386 -12.04 -8.72 7.16
C LEU A 386 -11.04 -7.62 7.55
N ILE A 387 -9.80 -7.70 7.07
CA ILE A 387 -8.78 -6.69 7.32
C ILE A 387 -9.16 -5.36 6.66
N ASN A 388 -9.54 -5.38 5.38
CA ASN A 388 -9.90 -4.18 4.63
C ASN A 388 -11.14 -3.49 5.22
N ASP A 389 -12.18 -4.25 5.55
CA ASP A 389 -13.39 -3.71 6.19
C ASP A 389 -13.07 -3.09 7.57
N ALA A 390 -12.24 -3.75 8.38
CA ALA A 390 -11.84 -3.24 9.70
C ALA A 390 -10.98 -1.96 9.60
N VAL A 391 -10.06 -1.91 8.64
CA VAL A 391 -9.23 -0.71 8.35
C VAL A 391 -10.11 0.43 7.86
N SER A 392 -11.08 0.14 6.98
CA SER A 392 -12.03 1.13 6.47
C SER A 392 -12.87 1.75 7.59
N LEU A 393 -13.41 0.93 8.50
CA LEU A 393 -14.15 1.44 9.68
C LEU A 393 -13.28 2.33 10.57
N ARG A 394 -11.99 1.98 10.75
CA ARG A 394 -11.05 2.82 11.49
C ARG A 394 -10.76 4.14 10.77
N TYR A 395 -10.60 4.11 9.46
CA TYR A 395 -10.39 5.31 8.66
C TYR A 395 -11.53 6.32 8.82
N ASP A 396 -12.76 5.81 8.92
CA ASP A 396 -13.98 6.61 9.17
C ASP A 396 -14.17 7.00 10.65
N GLY A 397 -13.23 6.62 11.53
CA GLY A 397 -13.29 6.92 12.96
C GLY A 397 -14.24 6.01 13.75
N ASN A 398 -14.74 4.92 13.16
CA ASN A 398 -15.64 3.96 13.79
C ASN A 398 -14.91 2.73 14.33
N GLU A 399 -13.93 2.96 15.22
CA GLU A 399 -13.09 1.90 15.78
C GLU A 399 -13.90 0.84 16.53
N ALA A 400 -14.98 1.22 17.20
CA ALA A 400 -15.81 0.29 17.97
C ALA A 400 -16.44 -0.79 17.07
N SER A 401 -16.90 -0.44 15.87
CA SER A 401 -17.48 -1.38 14.93
C SER A 401 -16.44 -2.30 14.27
N ALA A 402 -15.17 -1.92 14.28
CA ALA A 402 -14.09 -2.75 13.74
C ALA A 402 -13.71 -3.91 14.67
N VAL A 403 -14.07 -3.87 15.96
CA VAL A 403 -13.63 -4.87 16.97
C VAL A 403 -14.05 -6.28 16.60
N ASP A 404 -15.30 -6.49 16.19
CA ASP A 404 -15.81 -7.82 15.83
C ASP A 404 -15.08 -8.36 14.58
N LEU A 405 -14.74 -7.51 13.62
CA LEU A 405 -13.97 -7.90 12.44
C LEU A 405 -12.55 -8.30 12.84
N TRP A 406 -11.90 -7.54 13.72
CA TRP A 406 -10.58 -7.87 14.23
C TRP A 406 -10.56 -9.19 15.01
N HIS A 407 -11.60 -9.49 15.79
CA HIS A 407 -11.69 -10.81 16.45
C HIS A 407 -11.80 -11.93 15.43
N ARG A 408 -12.55 -11.77 14.34
CA ARG A 408 -12.61 -12.75 13.26
C ARG A 408 -11.27 -12.90 12.52
N VAL A 409 -10.52 -11.80 12.35
CA VAL A 409 -9.15 -11.88 11.82
C VAL A 409 -8.29 -12.77 12.74
N LEU A 410 -8.37 -12.61 14.07
CA LEU A 410 -7.63 -13.41 15.04
C LEU A 410 -8.07 -14.89 15.07
N GLU A 411 -9.30 -15.22 14.68
CA GLU A 411 -9.75 -16.60 14.50
C GLU A 411 -9.03 -17.29 13.31
N LEU A 412 -8.65 -16.53 12.28
CA LEU A 412 -7.96 -17.02 11.09
C LEU A 412 -6.44 -16.94 11.21
N ASP A 413 -5.95 -15.93 11.93
CA ASP A 413 -4.53 -15.64 12.16
C ASP A 413 -4.34 -15.12 13.60
N GLU A 414 -4.11 -16.06 14.53
CA GLU A 414 -3.98 -15.78 15.95
C GLU A 414 -2.83 -14.82 16.28
N ASN A 415 -1.81 -14.78 15.43
CA ASN A 415 -0.61 -13.96 15.62
C ASN A 415 -0.69 -12.58 14.97
N ASN A 416 -1.85 -12.17 14.47
CA ASN A 416 -2.01 -10.88 13.81
C ASN A 416 -1.88 -9.72 14.81
N GLU A 417 -0.70 -9.08 14.81
CA GLU A 417 -0.40 -7.95 15.72
C GLU A 417 -1.26 -6.72 15.40
N LEU A 418 -1.58 -6.49 14.12
CA LEU A 418 -2.42 -5.37 13.72
C LEU A 418 -3.84 -5.49 14.25
N ALA A 419 -4.43 -6.71 14.23
CA ALA A 419 -5.75 -6.96 14.78
C ALA A 419 -5.79 -6.70 16.29
N ASN A 420 -4.79 -7.19 17.04
CA ASN A 420 -4.67 -6.90 18.46
C ASN A 420 -4.50 -5.40 18.72
N THR A 421 -3.69 -4.70 17.93
CA THR A 421 -3.54 -3.24 18.01
C THR A 421 -4.86 -2.52 17.73
N GLY A 422 -5.63 -2.96 16.71
CA GLY A 422 -6.94 -2.40 16.39
C GLY A 422 -7.93 -2.53 17.54
N ILE A 423 -8.04 -3.70 18.15
CA ILE A 423 -8.88 -3.94 19.33
C ILE A 423 -8.41 -3.06 20.50
N GLY A 424 -7.12 -2.99 20.74
CA GLY A 424 -6.55 -2.17 21.80
C GLY A 424 -6.84 -0.67 21.64
N LYS A 425 -6.79 -0.14 20.42
CA LYS A 425 -7.16 1.24 20.10
C LYS A 425 -8.66 1.49 20.34
N ALA A 426 -9.52 0.56 20.00
CA ALA A 426 -10.96 0.66 20.27
C ALA A 426 -11.24 0.72 21.77
N TYR A 427 -10.63 -0.13 22.60
CA TYR A 427 -10.74 -0.05 24.06
C TYR A 427 -10.18 1.27 24.62
N LEU A 428 -9.07 1.76 24.06
CA LEU A 428 -8.49 3.04 24.46
C LEU A 428 -9.46 4.21 24.21
N THR A 429 -10.15 4.21 23.09
CA THR A 429 -11.15 5.21 22.72
C THR A 429 -12.38 5.10 23.61
N ALA A 430 -12.81 3.88 23.96
CA ALA A 430 -13.91 3.61 24.89
C ALA A 430 -13.60 3.94 26.34
N GLY A 431 -12.32 4.23 26.69
CA GLY A 431 -11.89 4.53 28.04
C GLY A 431 -11.60 3.31 28.92
N ASP A 432 -11.68 2.13 28.38
CA ASP A 432 -11.29 0.87 29.05
C ASP A 432 -9.76 0.66 28.89
N TYR A 433 -9.02 1.38 29.74
CA TYR A 433 -7.56 1.42 29.62
C TYR A 433 -6.89 0.09 30.03
N GLU A 434 -7.52 -0.73 30.86
CA GLU A 434 -6.98 -2.02 31.27
C GLU A 434 -6.98 -3.02 30.11
N ASN A 435 -8.12 -3.16 29.44
CA ASN A 435 -8.22 -4.00 28.24
C ASN A 435 -7.42 -3.39 27.08
N ALA A 436 -7.40 -2.07 26.93
CA ALA A 436 -6.56 -1.41 25.93
C ALA A 436 -5.08 -1.81 26.09
N MET A 437 -4.52 -1.71 27.32
CA MET A 437 -3.13 -2.11 27.58
C MET A 437 -2.88 -3.58 27.25
N LYS A 438 -3.79 -4.47 27.63
CA LYS A 438 -3.66 -5.92 27.37
C LYS A 438 -3.52 -6.21 25.88
N TYR A 439 -4.43 -5.68 25.04
CA TYR A 439 -4.40 -5.95 23.61
C TYR A 439 -3.25 -5.21 22.91
N LEU A 440 -2.90 -4.00 23.33
CA LEU A 440 -1.76 -3.24 22.80
C LEU A 440 -0.40 -3.88 23.16
N GLU A 441 -0.32 -4.58 24.30
CA GLU A 441 0.85 -5.38 24.67
C GLU A 441 0.99 -6.60 23.77
N ILE A 442 -0.10 -7.34 23.51
CA ILE A 442 -0.12 -8.49 22.59
C ILE A 442 0.20 -8.03 21.15
N GLY A 443 -0.40 -6.91 20.70
CA GLY A 443 -0.14 -6.32 19.40
C GLY A 443 1.19 -5.57 19.30
N MET A 444 2.05 -5.67 20.32
CA MET A 444 3.39 -5.09 20.41
C MET A 444 3.46 -3.59 20.12
N ASN A 445 2.32 -2.88 20.23
CA ASN A 445 2.22 -1.45 19.93
C ASN A 445 2.60 -0.59 21.15
N ARG A 446 3.88 -0.28 21.26
CA ARG A 446 4.47 0.44 22.40
C ARG A 446 3.96 1.87 22.53
N GLU A 447 3.70 2.54 21.42
CA GLU A 447 3.24 3.93 21.43
C GLU A 447 1.86 4.04 22.08
N TYR A 448 0.88 3.32 21.53
CA TYR A 448 -0.49 3.34 22.05
C TYR A 448 -0.60 2.71 23.43
N TYR A 449 0.21 1.68 23.75
CA TYR A 449 0.33 1.16 25.11
C TYR A 449 0.74 2.26 26.11
N SER A 450 1.74 3.06 25.77
CA SER A 450 2.21 4.16 26.63
C SER A 450 1.12 5.23 26.81
N ILE A 451 0.31 5.50 25.79
CA ILE A 451 -0.84 6.40 25.88
C ILE A 451 -1.91 5.81 26.82
N ALA A 452 -2.26 4.52 26.64
CA ALA A 452 -3.23 3.82 27.49
C ALA A 452 -2.79 3.81 28.95
N TYR A 453 -1.53 3.43 29.21
CA TYR A 453 -0.95 3.42 30.54
C TYR A 453 -0.98 4.82 31.22
N ARG A 454 -0.62 5.87 30.50
CA ARG A 454 -0.69 7.25 31.01
C ARG A 454 -2.12 7.64 31.38
N ARG A 455 -3.11 7.31 30.54
CA ARG A 455 -4.53 7.60 30.82
C ARG A 455 -5.04 6.78 31.99
N TYR A 456 -4.71 5.49 32.06
CA TYR A 456 -5.02 4.60 33.18
C TYR A 456 -4.48 5.15 34.51
N ARG A 457 -3.18 5.47 34.54
CA ARG A 457 -2.54 6.04 35.73
C ARG A 457 -3.21 7.34 36.18
N ASN A 458 -3.50 8.26 35.26
CA ASN A 458 -4.18 9.50 35.55
C ASN A 458 -5.61 9.26 36.09
N ALA A 459 -6.36 8.36 35.53
CA ALA A 459 -7.69 7.96 36.00
C ALA A 459 -7.61 7.43 37.44
N LYS A 460 -6.69 6.49 37.71
CA LYS A 460 -6.47 5.93 39.07
C LYS A 460 -6.00 6.98 40.08
N LEU A 461 -5.15 7.91 39.67
CA LEU A 461 -4.74 9.02 40.53
C LEU A 461 -5.93 9.94 40.87
N THR A 462 -6.77 10.26 39.89
CA THR A 462 -7.93 11.11 40.11
C THR A 462 -8.97 10.43 40.98
N GLU A 463 -9.22 9.14 40.81
CA GLU A 463 -10.11 8.33 41.64
C GLU A 463 -9.67 8.34 43.12
N ASN A 464 -8.37 8.24 43.36
CA ASN A 464 -7.79 8.10 44.71
C ASN A 464 -7.23 9.39 45.27
N ILE A 465 -7.42 10.56 44.65
CA ILE A 465 -6.82 11.82 45.06
C ILE A 465 -7.27 12.23 46.49
N GLY A 466 -8.52 11.95 46.84
CA GLY A 466 -9.04 12.20 48.16
C GLY A 466 -8.32 11.38 49.24
N PHE A 467 -8.03 10.12 48.95
CA PHE A 467 -7.26 9.26 49.85
C PHE A 467 -5.83 9.78 50.04
N PHE A 468 -5.14 10.13 48.98
CA PHE A 468 -3.76 10.65 49.05
C PHE A 468 -3.68 11.98 49.80
N LEU A 469 -4.67 12.89 49.56
CA LEU A 469 -4.73 14.15 50.30
C LEU A 469 -4.99 13.92 51.80
N THR A 470 -5.92 13.02 52.13
CA THR A 470 -6.21 12.66 53.53
C THR A 470 -4.99 12.06 54.22
N ALA A 471 -4.32 11.10 53.54
CA ALA A 471 -3.10 10.48 54.07
C ALA A 471 -1.98 11.52 54.29
N LEU A 472 -1.83 12.47 53.36
CA LEU A 472 -0.84 13.57 53.52
C LEU A 472 -1.16 14.45 54.71
N VAL A 473 -2.43 14.83 54.90
CA VAL A 473 -2.86 15.63 56.08
C VAL A 473 -2.59 14.90 57.39
N VAL A 474 -2.94 13.61 57.46
CA VAL A 474 -2.69 12.75 58.63
C VAL A 474 -1.18 12.66 58.92
N LEU A 475 -0.36 12.50 57.87
CA LEU A 475 1.10 12.46 58.00
C LEU A 475 1.65 13.78 58.58
N ILE A 476 1.20 14.93 58.05
CA ILE A 476 1.62 16.27 58.56
C ILE A 476 1.24 16.45 60.02
N ILE A 477 0.00 16.06 60.39
CA ILE A 477 -0.45 16.13 61.78
C ILE A 477 0.41 15.23 62.67
N GLY A 478 0.65 13.98 62.21
CA GLY A 478 1.51 13.01 62.92
C GLY A 478 2.92 13.53 63.17
N ILE A 479 3.55 14.12 62.17
CA ILE A 479 4.89 14.75 62.30
C ILE A 479 4.87 15.89 63.30
N ASN A 480 3.84 16.73 63.27
CA ASN A 480 3.73 17.86 64.19
C ASN A 480 3.50 17.39 65.63
N VAL A 481 2.68 16.38 65.85
CA VAL A 481 2.47 15.74 67.15
C VAL A 481 3.78 15.12 67.68
N ALA A 482 4.47 14.37 66.84
CA ALA A 482 5.75 13.74 67.16
C ALA A 482 6.81 14.81 67.58
N LYS A 483 6.91 15.91 66.79
CA LYS A 483 7.78 17.01 67.10
C LYS A 483 7.44 17.66 68.48
N ARG A 484 6.14 17.81 68.80
CA ARG A 484 5.72 18.34 70.11
C ARG A 484 6.09 17.40 71.26
N ILE A 485 5.89 16.08 71.08
CA ILE A 485 6.25 15.08 72.10
C ILE A 485 7.77 15.06 72.31
N ILE A 486 8.58 15.08 71.25
CA ILE A 486 10.05 15.13 71.36
C ILE A 486 10.52 16.38 72.01
N ARG A 487 9.92 17.54 71.69
CA ARG A 487 10.24 18.81 72.37
C ARG A 487 9.91 18.80 73.89
N LYS A 488 8.73 18.23 74.27
CA LYS A 488 8.37 18.05 75.66
C LYS A 488 9.35 17.14 76.45
N ARG A 489 9.76 16.03 75.82
CA ARG A 489 10.73 15.11 76.41
C ARG A 489 12.14 15.75 76.58
N LYS A 490 12.57 16.53 75.57
CA LYS A 490 13.86 17.27 75.72
C LYS A 490 13.81 18.40 76.75
N GLY A 491 12.67 19.07 76.96
CA GLY A 491 12.50 20.10 77.99
C GLY A 491 12.46 19.53 79.43
N VAL A 492 11.98 18.29 79.59
CA VAL A 492 12.00 17.57 80.86
C VAL A 492 13.41 17.09 81.27
N ILE A 493 14.28 16.84 80.27
CA ILE A 493 15.70 16.41 80.51
C ILE A 493 16.64 17.64 80.80
N ALA A 494 16.20 18.87 80.55
CA ALA A 494 16.97 20.09 80.76
C ALA A 494 16.67 20.76 82.11
N ASP A 495 15.72 20.25 82.90
CA ASP A 495 15.33 20.76 84.21
C ASP A 495 15.72 19.80 85.36
N ASP A 496 16.49 18.73 85.13
CA ASP A 496 17.21 17.87 86.04
C ASP A 496 18.73 18.13 85.88
#